data_b43d10727c3cb5b09e76835b453bbe2a
#
_entry.id   b43d10727c3cb5b09e76835b453bbe2a
#
_cell.length_a   1.000
_cell.length_b   1.000
_cell.length_c   1.000
_cell.angle_alpha   90.00
_cell.angle_beta   90.00
_cell.angle_gamma   90.00
#
_symmetry.space_group_name_H-M   'P 1'
#
loop_
_entity.id
_entity.type
_entity.pdbx_description
1 polymer ?
#
loop_
_entity_poly.entity_id
_entity_poly.type
_entity_poly.pdbx_seq_one_letter_code
_entity_poly.pdbx_strand_id
1 'polypeptide(L)'
;MQVEKLFGTLTKFSVSSSVNSFTVNLIASIGRDGILLVDTGWAQTAEEVKAEIGELSDDIIKLIIITHPHLDHIGGRHLLGENATLISHKHTKDELAGKYYALDPLPGQELPTILIDEELSLRFNGEEIKIMPAPGHTSSDMIVHFIDSGVVYMGDLLFSDTFPTVFPAYSGNADQFLATIKKLIEKLPADVKLIAGHGRDCDLEDLNAYHQMAVGTINAIKQGMAERKPTKDMVEEDILKDWEKWNSANISSEDWVTQVYESLSGGPKKSISEPLTQTIMEKGIHAAIEQYHALKKTQADVYNFGEYELNMLGYQLLWRNMNEAAIEVHKLNTQVYPDSANPYDSLGDTYEASEEVELAIESYERALEIDPEVPSAIEGLKRLKPEVYD
;
A
#
# COMPACT_ATOMS: atom_id res chain seq x y z
N MET A 1 -14.02 -9.38 7.68
CA MET A 1 -14.07 -7.92 7.99
C MET A 1 -14.58 -7.68 9.42
N GLN A 2 -14.16 -6.59 10.08
CA GLN A 2 -14.69 -6.15 11.37
C GLN A 2 -15.29 -4.75 11.19
N VAL A 3 -16.46 -4.51 11.81
CA VAL A 3 -17.16 -3.20 11.75
C VAL A 3 -17.29 -2.66 13.17
N GLU A 4 -16.82 -1.43 13.39
CA GLU A 4 -16.83 -0.77 14.70
C GLU A 4 -17.47 0.62 14.59
N LYS A 5 -18.51 0.87 15.38
CA LYS A 5 -19.08 2.21 15.52
C LYS A 5 -18.13 3.07 16.36
N LEU A 6 -17.66 4.15 15.78
CA LEU A 6 -16.84 5.14 16.49
C LEU A 6 -17.73 6.21 17.14
N PHE A 7 -17.48 7.49 16.89
CA PHE A 7 -18.23 8.61 17.44
C PHE A 7 -19.20 9.21 16.39
N GLY A 8 -20.35 9.69 16.84
CA GLY A 8 -21.29 10.40 15.97
C GLY A 8 -21.74 9.56 14.78
N THR A 9 -21.41 10.02 13.58
CA THR A 9 -21.74 9.38 12.30
C THR A 9 -20.65 8.42 11.80
N LEU A 10 -19.54 8.30 12.52
CA LEU A 10 -18.34 7.57 12.05
C LEU A 10 -18.42 6.07 12.36
N THR A 11 -18.07 5.27 11.37
CA THR A 11 -17.93 3.81 11.48
C THR A 11 -16.60 3.41 10.84
N LYS A 12 -15.81 2.58 11.56
CA LYS A 12 -14.57 1.99 11.06
C LYS A 12 -14.85 0.60 10.50
N PHE A 13 -14.25 0.29 9.37
CA PHE A 13 -14.20 -1.03 8.76
C PHE A 13 -12.74 -1.48 8.75
N SER A 14 -12.45 -2.60 9.41
CA SER A 14 -11.13 -3.23 9.35
C SER A 14 -11.21 -4.42 8.40
N VAL A 15 -10.59 -4.29 7.26
CA VAL A 15 -10.75 -5.16 6.10
C VAL A 15 -9.47 -5.95 5.85
N SER A 16 -9.56 -7.28 5.85
CA SER A 16 -8.43 -8.16 5.54
C SER A 16 -8.65 -8.78 4.15
N SER A 17 -7.62 -8.78 3.33
CA SER A 17 -7.63 -9.52 2.07
C SER A 17 -7.29 -10.99 2.35
N SER A 18 -7.85 -11.90 1.55
CA SER A 18 -7.44 -13.31 1.54
C SER A 18 -6.04 -13.52 0.94
N VAL A 19 -5.53 -12.51 0.26
CA VAL A 19 -4.26 -12.53 -0.48
C VAL A 19 -3.14 -11.83 0.31
N ASN A 20 -3.48 -11.09 1.38
CA ASN A 20 -2.52 -10.30 2.13
C ASN A 20 -2.91 -10.28 3.60
N SER A 21 -1.96 -10.57 4.50
CA SER A 21 -2.18 -10.58 5.95
C SER A 21 -2.43 -9.20 6.55
N PHE A 22 -2.22 -8.12 5.78
CA PHE A 22 -2.50 -6.77 6.25
C PHE A 22 -4.00 -6.50 6.30
N THR A 23 -4.45 -6.05 7.47
CA THR A 23 -5.77 -5.46 7.63
C THR A 23 -5.68 -3.97 7.38
N VAL A 24 -6.42 -3.45 6.41
CA VAL A 24 -6.56 -2.01 6.18
C VAL A 24 -7.79 -1.48 6.90
N ASN A 25 -7.67 -0.31 7.51
CA ASN A 25 -8.79 0.39 8.13
C ASN A 25 -9.38 1.41 7.15
N LEU A 26 -10.70 1.50 7.12
CA LEU A 26 -11.46 2.49 6.36
C LEU A 26 -12.38 3.23 7.33
N ILE A 27 -12.75 4.47 7.02
CA ILE A 27 -13.72 5.24 7.80
C ILE A 27 -14.89 5.65 6.91
N ALA A 28 -16.12 5.33 7.34
CA ALA A 28 -17.32 5.89 6.75
C ALA A 28 -17.97 6.88 7.69
N SER A 29 -18.36 8.05 7.17
CA SER A 29 -19.34 8.95 7.81
C SER A 29 -20.70 8.72 7.19
N ILE A 30 -21.64 8.20 7.96
CA ILE A 30 -22.99 7.79 7.52
C ILE A 30 -24.02 8.68 8.21
N GLY A 31 -24.83 9.41 7.43
CA GLY A 31 -25.85 10.30 7.99
C GLY A 31 -26.67 11.01 6.93
N ARG A 32 -27.38 12.06 7.31
CA ARG A 32 -28.40 12.74 6.48
C ARG A 32 -27.91 13.28 5.13
N ASP A 33 -26.61 13.56 5.02
CA ASP A 33 -26.03 14.09 3.79
C ASP A 33 -25.64 12.96 2.81
N GLY A 34 -25.78 11.69 3.23
CA GLY A 34 -25.36 10.48 2.54
C GLY A 34 -24.13 9.87 3.18
N ILE A 35 -23.31 9.16 2.40
CA ILE A 35 -22.10 8.48 2.88
C ILE A 35 -20.86 9.17 2.32
N LEU A 36 -19.90 9.48 3.21
CA LEU A 36 -18.52 9.82 2.88
C LEU A 36 -17.65 8.66 3.32
N LEU A 37 -16.79 8.17 2.44
CA LEU A 37 -15.86 7.09 2.71
C LEU A 37 -14.41 7.62 2.63
N VAL A 38 -13.56 7.23 3.55
CA VAL A 38 -12.11 7.47 3.50
C VAL A 38 -11.44 6.15 3.19
N ASP A 39 -10.77 6.10 2.05
CA ASP A 39 -10.22 4.94 1.37
C ASP A 39 -11.28 3.87 1.00
N THR A 40 -10.90 2.89 0.21
CA THR A 40 -11.85 1.93 -0.39
C THR A 40 -11.46 0.47 -0.18
N GLY A 41 -10.33 0.21 0.46
CA GLY A 41 -9.83 -1.15 0.65
C GLY A 41 -9.32 -1.78 -0.64
N TRP A 42 -9.08 -3.07 -0.57
CA TRP A 42 -8.67 -3.91 -1.70
C TRP A 42 -9.79 -4.09 -2.73
N ALA A 43 -9.43 -4.30 -3.99
CA ALA A 43 -10.41 -4.59 -5.04
C ALA A 43 -11.24 -5.85 -4.73
N GLN A 44 -10.62 -6.88 -4.19
CA GLN A 44 -11.24 -8.16 -3.84
C GLN A 44 -12.25 -8.05 -2.70
N THR A 45 -12.10 -7.07 -1.82
CA THR A 45 -12.98 -6.87 -0.66
C THR A 45 -14.07 -5.82 -0.90
N ALA A 46 -14.10 -5.20 -2.08
CA ALA A 46 -15.02 -4.10 -2.39
C ALA A 46 -16.51 -4.48 -2.27
N GLU A 47 -16.89 -5.70 -2.71
CA GLU A 47 -18.26 -6.20 -2.58
C GLU A 47 -18.65 -6.42 -1.11
N GLU A 48 -17.71 -6.93 -0.29
CA GLU A 48 -17.94 -7.12 1.14
C GLU A 48 -18.11 -5.76 1.85
N VAL A 49 -17.24 -4.78 1.56
CA VAL A 49 -17.37 -3.41 2.09
C VAL A 49 -18.69 -2.78 1.68
N LYS A 50 -19.10 -2.93 0.41
CA LYS A 50 -20.37 -2.42 -0.10
C LYS A 50 -21.57 -3.03 0.60
N ALA A 51 -21.54 -4.34 0.83
CA ALA A 51 -22.62 -5.06 1.53
C ALA A 51 -22.75 -4.57 2.97
N GLU A 52 -21.64 -4.46 3.72
CA GLU A 52 -21.66 -3.98 5.11
C GLU A 52 -22.11 -2.51 5.24
N ILE A 53 -21.72 -1.66 4.29
CA ILE A 53 -22.25 -0.29 4.23
C ILE A 53 -23.75 -0.32 4.00
N GLY A 54 -24.25 -1.20 3.12
CA GLY A 54 -25.67 -1.39 2.83
C GLY A 54 -26.50 -1.87 4.04
N GLU A 55 -25.90 -2.66 4.95
CA GLU A 55 -26.55 -3.03 6.22
C GLU A 55 -26.71 -1.85 7.19
N LEU A 56 -25.88 -0.80 7.02
CA LEU A 56 -25.91 0.39 7.88
C LEU A 56 -26.76 1.52 7.32
N SER A 57 -26.91 1.62 6.00
CA SER A 57 -27.67 2.68 5.33
C SER A 57 -28.01 2.32 3.89
N ASP A 58 -29.24 2.72 3.47
CA ASP A 58 -29.67 2.67 2.06
C ASP A 58 -29.17 3.88 1.23
N ASP A 59 -28.43 4.81 1.85
CA ASP A 59 -27.90 5.98 1.17
C ASP A 59 -26.73 5.61 0.25
N ILE A 60 -26.50 6.45 -0.77
CA ILE A 60 -25.37 6.28 -1.70
C ILE A 60 -24.08 6.88 -1.13
N ILE A 61 -22.95 6.31 -1.53
CA ILE A 61 -21.64 6.91 -1.31
C ILE A 61 -21.53 8.14 -2.23
N LYS A 62 -21.45 9.33 -1.64
CA LYS A 62 -21.37 10.61 -2.38
C LYS A 62 -19.96 11.12 -2.52
N LEU A 63 -19.13 10.92 -1.49
CA LEU A 63 -17.76 11.37 -1.44
C LEU A 63 -16.84 10.21 -1.07
N ILE A 64 -15.70 10.11 -1.75
CA ILE A 64 -14.60 9.23 -1.36
C ILE A 64 -13.34 10.09 -1.27
N ILE A 65 -12.66 10.04 -0.11
CA ILE A 65 -11.37 10.64 0.09
C ILE A 65 -10.32 9.54 -0.05
N ILE A 66 -9.42 9.66 -1.00
CA ILE A 66 -8.29 8.73 -1.21
C ILE A 66 -7.06 9.34 -0.53
N THR A 67 -6.54 8.68 0.50
CA THR A 67 -5.40 9.19 1.26
C THR A 67 -4.09 9.11 0.51
N HIS A 68 -3.85 8.03 -0.23
CA HIS A 68 -2.66 7.82 -1.04
C HIS A 68 -2.90 6.71 -2.10
N PRO A 69 -2.00 6.47 -3.05
CA PRO A 69 -2.29 5.66 -4.23
C PRO A 69 -2.13 4.14 -4.06
N HIS A 70 -1.82 3.60 -2.87
CA HIS A 70 -1.62 2.16 -2.71
C HIS A 70 -2.92 1.37 -2.85
N LEU A 71 -2.80 0.14 -3.37
CA LEU A 71 -3.94 -0.64 -3.84
C LEU A 71 -4.91 -1.06 -2.76
N ASP A 72 -4.45 -1.23 -1.56
CA ASP A 72 -5.25 -1.52 -0.38
C ASP A 72 -6.07 -0.32 0.12
N HIS A 73 -5.78 0.87 -0.39
CA HIS A 73 -6.54 2.10 -0.13
C HIS A 73 -7.44 2.51 -1.29
N ILE A 74 -7.05 2.18 -2.53
CA ILE A 74 -7.76 2.61 -3.73
C ILE A 74 -8.46 1.48 -4.48
N GLY A 75 -8.20 0.21 -4.15
CA GLY A 75 -8.60 -0.94 -4.97
C GLY A 75 -10.10 -1.07 -5.15
N GLY A 76 -10.87 -0.78 -4.10
CA GLY A 76 -12.34 -0.86 -4.14
C GLY A 76 -13.05 0.28 -4.87
N ARG A 77 -12.33 1.34 -5.31
CA ARG A 77 -12.95 2.54 -5.90
C ARG A 77 -13.77 2.27 -7.16
N HIS A 78 -13.44 1.23 -7.92
CA HIS A 78 -14.17 0.85 -9.15
C HIS A 78 -15.62 0.48 -8.88
N LEU A 79 -15.92 -0.09 -7.71
CA LEU A 79 -17.26 -0.49 -7.30
C LEU A 79 -17.90 0.54 -6.36
N LEU A 80 -17.14 1.02 -5.38
CA LEU A 80 -17.64 1.95 -4.35
C LEU A 80 -17.74 3.38 -4.89
N GLY A 81 -16.93 3.72 -5.91
CA GLY A 81 -16.84 5.04 -6.49
C GLY A 81 -17.78 5.32 -7.67
N GLU A 82 -18.60 4.36 -8.14
CA GLU A 82 -19.41 4.46 -9.36
C GLU A 82 -20.25 5.75 -9.44
N ASN A 83 -20.76 6.25 -8.30
CA ASN A 83 -21.55 7.47 -8.22
C ASN A 83 -20.96 8.52 -7.27
N ALA A 84 -19.73 8.33 -6.81
CA ALA A 84 -19.08 9.17 -5.83
C ALA A 84 -18.17 10.23 -6.48
N THR A 85 -18.07 11.39 -5.82
CA THR A 85 -17.02 12.36 -6.12
C THR A 85 -15.74 11.95 -5.38
N LEU A 86 -14.67 11.69 -6.12
CA LEU A 86 -13.37 11.30 -5.56
C LEU A 86 -12.51 12.54 -5.28
N ILE A 87 -11.98 12.60 -4.07
CA ILE A 87 -11.08 13.66 -3.57
C ILE A 87 -9.72 13.03 -3.31
N SER A 88 -8.65 13.61 -3.81
CA SER A 88 -7.29 13.15 -3.53
C SER A 88 -6.27 14.29 -3.58
N HIS A 89 -5.05 14.00 -3.13
CA HIS A 89 -3.92 14.85 -3.48
C HIS A 89 -3.70 14.85 -4.99
N LYS A 90 -3.26 15.98 -5.55
CA LYS A 90 -3.03 16.10 -7.01
C LYS A 90 -2.04 15.07 -7.55
N HIS A 91 -0.99 14.73 -6.77
CA HIS A 91 -0.02 13.72 -7.18
C HIS A 91 -0.62 12.31 -7.20
N THR A 92 -1.54 11.97 -6.28
CA THR A 92 -2.28 10.70 -6.32
C THR A 92 -3.02 10.54 -7.66
N LYS A 93 -3.66 11.62 -8.15
CA LYS A 93 -4.30 11.57 -9.47
C LYS A 93 -3.30 11.28 -10.59
N ASP A 94 -2.13 11.94 -10.56
CA ASP A 94 -1.08 11.73 -11.57
C ASP A 94 -0.57 10.28 -11.53
N GLU A 95 -0.45 9.72 -10.33
CA GLU A 95 -0.06 8.34 -10.10
C GLU A 95 -1.11 7.36 -10.63
N LEU A 96 -2.39 7.61 -10.36
CA LEU A 96 -3.51 6.81 -10.86
C LEU A 96 -3.73 6.94 -12.37
N ALA A 97 -3.36 8.08 -12.97
CA ALA A 97 -3.49 8.34 -14.39
C ALA A 97 -2.35 7.73 -15.25
N GLY A 98 -1.47 6.93 -14.67
CA GLY A 98 -0.45 6.21 -15.40
C GLY A 98 0.98 6.69 -15.22
N LYS A 99 1.25 7.59 -14.28
CA LYS A 99 2.64 7.99 -13.99
C LYS A 99 3.41 6.88 -13.27
N TYR A 100 2.72 6.03 -12.53
CA TYR A 100 3.25 4.84 -11.85
C TYR A 100 2.53 3.55 -12.26
N TYR A 101 1.25 3.66 -12.62
CA TYR A 101 0.52 2.61 -13.31
C TYR A 101 0.64 2.91 -14.80
N ALA A 102 1.68 2.40 -15.42
CA ALA A 102 2.01 2.67 -16.82
C ALA A 102 0.94 2.21 -17.84
N LEU A 103 -0.13 1.64 -17.34
CA LEU A 103 -1.32 1.29 -18.08
C LEU A 103 -2.46 2.24 -17.67
N ASP A 104 -3.23 2.74 -18.63
CA ASP A 104 -4.42 3.56 -18.37
C ASP A 104 -5.29 2.95 -17.26
N PRO A 105 -5.99 3.77 -16.46
CA PRO A 105 -6.90 3.25 -15.47
C PRO A 105 -7.85 2.23 -16.10
N LEU A 106 -8.11 1.14 -15.40
CA LEU A 106 -9.05 0.12 -15.86
C LEU A 106 -10.39 0.78 -16.21
N PRO A 107 -11.10 0.35 -17.27
CA PRO A 107 -12.43 0.85 -17.58
C PRO A 107 -13.33 0.80 -16.34
N GLY A 108 -14.00 1.93 -16.03
CA GLY A 108 -14.83 2.07 -14.82
C GLY A 108 -14.07 2.51 -13.56
N GLN A 109 -12.75 2.72 -13.63
CA GLN A 109 -11.99 3.32 -12.53
C GLN A 109 -11.91 4.83 -12.72
N GLU A 110 -12.79 5.56 -12.08
CA GLU A 110 -12.79 7.01 -12.15
C GLU A 110 -11.56 7.60 -11.47
N LEU A 111 -10.99 8.63 -12.09
CA LEU A 111 -9.92 9.42 -11.50
C LEU A 111 -10.51 10.47 -10.54
N PRO A 112 -9.78 10.85 -9.47
CA PRO A 112 -10.19 11.93 -8.61
C PRO A 112 -10.47 13.23 -9.37
N THR A 113 -11.58 13.88 -9.03
CA THR A 113 -12.05 15.12 -9.67
C THR A 113 -11.82 16.35 -8.81
N ILE A 114 -11.83 16.19 -7.48
CA ILE A 114 -11.41 17.24 -6.54
C ILE A 114 -9.97 16.96 -6.13
N LEU A 115 -9.07 17.86 -6.53
CA LEU A 115 -7.64 17.73 -6.29
C LEU A 115 -7.19 18.77 -5.29
N ILE A 116 -6.48 18.33 -4.27
CA ILE A 116 -5.94 19.20 -3.23
C ILE A 116 -4.42 19.11 -3.16
N ASP A 117 -3.78 20.21 -2.78
CA ASP A 117 -2.35 20.33 -2.47
C ASP A 117 -2.09 21.17 -1.22
N GLU A 118 -3.18 21.74 -0.66
CA GLU A 118 -3.21 22.43 0.62
C GLU A 118 -4.35 21.87 1.49
N GLU A 119 -4.51 22.38 2.72
CA GLU A 119 -5.61 21.97 3.61
C GLU A 119 -6.97 22.33 3.00
N LEU A 120 -7.89 21.38 2.99
CA LEU A 120 -9.28 21.56 2.62
C LEU A 120 -10.19 21.27 3.83
N SER A 121 -11.13 22.17 4.12
CA SER A 121 -12.21 21.92 5.07
C SER A 121 -13.54 21.76 4.36
N LEU A 122 -14.33 20.78 4.78
CA LEU A 122 -15.70 20.60 4.33
C LEU A 122 -16.61 20.24 5.52
N ARG A 123 -17.93 20.40 5.35
CA ARG A 123 -18.93 19.92 6.31
C ARG A 123 -19.77 18.80 5.69
N PHE A 124 -19.88 17.69 6.39
CA PHE A 124 -20.65 16.54 5.96
C PHE A 124 -21.22 15.80 7.16
N ASN A 125 -22.49 15.44 7.13
CA ASN A 125 -23.24 14.80 8.22
C ASN A 125 -23.19 15.56 9.56
N GLY A 126 -23.05 16.89 9.50
CA GLY A 126 -22.94 17.74 10.69
C GLY A 126 -21.52 17.86 11.26
N GLU A 127 -20.55 17.15 10.72
CA GLU A 127 -19.14 17.09 11.09
C GLU A 127 -18.33 18.12 10.29
N GLU A 128 -17.39 18.83 10.92
CA GLU A 128 -16.34 19.54 10.23
C GLU A 128 -15.18 18.57 9.94
N ILE A 129 -14.84 18.43 8.68
CA ILE A 129 -13.80 17.49 8.22
C ILE A 129 -12.66 18.28 7.59
N LYS A 130 -11.44 18.13 8.11
CA LYS A 130 -10.23 18.69 7.52
C LYS A 130 -9.42 17.60 6.84
N ILE A 131 -9.08 17.83 5.58
CA ILE A 131 -8.22 16.97 4.77
C ILE A 131 -6.90 17.70 4.62
N MET A 132 -5.82 17.11 5.08
CA MET A 132 -4.52 17.77 5.16
C MET A 132 -3.45 16.94 4.44
N PRO A 133 -2.69 17.54 3.49
CA PRO A 133 -1.50 16.90 2.95
C PRO A 133 -0.48 16.62 4.06
N ALA A 134 0.01 15.42 4.08
CA ALA A 134 0.89 14.89 5.12
C ALA A 134 1.94 13.92 4.52
N PRO A 135 2.80 14.38 3.58
CA PRO A 135 3.73 13.53 2.87
C PRO A 135 4.75 12.87 3.78
N GLY A 136 5.15 11.64 3.45
CA GLY A 136 6.13 10.88 4.20
C GLY A 136 6.25 9.45 3.74
N HIS A 137 5.18 8.66 3.85
CA HIS A 137 5.05 7.32 3.33
C HIS A 137 5.10 7.33 1.79
N THR A 138 4.30 8.20 1.19
CA THR A 138 4.41 8.65 -0.20
C THR A 138 4.54 10.18 -0.26
N SER A 139 4.69 10.76 -1.45
CA SER A 139 4.66 12.23 -1.62
C SER A 139 3.25 12.81 -1.59
N SER A 140 2.24 11.98 -1.65
CA SER A 140 0.83 12.36 -1.83
C SER A 140 -0.07 11.99 -0.65
N ASP A 141 0.51 11.55 0.47
CA ASP A 141 -0.26 11.18 1.65
C ASP A 141 -1.12 12.33 2.16
N MET A 142 -2.32 11.97 2.61
CA MET A 142 -3.24 12.86 3.28
C MET A 142 -3.77 12.22 4.56
N ILE A 143 -4.02 13.03 5.58
CA ILE A 143 -4.79 12.62 6.76
C ILE A 143 -6.16 13.29 6.74
N VAL A 144 -7.14 12.66 7.41
CA VAL A 144 -8.51 13.16 7.50
C VAL A 144 -8.89 13.33 8.96
N HIS A 145 -9.12 14.58 9.38
CA HIS A 145 -9.46 14.94 10.75
C HIS A 145 -10.93 15.32 10.87
N PHE A 146 -11.69 14.49 11.56
CA PHE A 146 -13.08 14.72 11.95
C PHE A 146 -13.08 15.52 13.26
N ILE A 147 -13.27 16.83 13.15
CA ILE A 147 -13.01 17.81 14.23
C ILE A 147 -13.97 17.62 15.39
N ASP A 148 -15.28 17.53 15.11
CA ASP A 148 -16.31 17.45 16.16
C ASP A 148 -16.27 16.10 16.88
N SER A 149 -15.87 15.02 16.20
CA SER A 149 -15.71 13.66 16.75
C SER A 149 -14.34 13.42 17.40
N GLY A 150 -13.35 14.28 17.19
CA GLY A 150 -11.99 14.11 17.72
C GLY A 150 -11.27 12.88 17.14
N VAL A 151 -11.56 12.51 15.89
CA VAL A 151 -10.98 11.34 15.22
C VAL A 151 -10.10 11.79 14.07
N VAL A 152 -8.88 11.26 13.98
CA VAL A 152 -7.99 11.46 12.82
C VAL A 152 -7.68 10.12 12.17
N TYR A 153 -8.00 9.98 10.91
CA TYR A 153 -7.52 8.89 10.08
C TYR A 153 -6.15 9.26 9.50
N MET A 154 -5.16 8.43 9.80
CA MET A 154 -3.75 8.70 9.52
C MET A 154 -3.26 8.11 8.20
N GLY A 155 -4.06 7.23 7.56
CA GLY A 155 -3.54 6.42 6.45
C GLY A 155 -2.24 5.71 6.86
N ASP A 156 -1.35 5.53 5.91
CA ASP A 156 -0.09 4.81 6.09
C ASP A 156 1.06 5.63 6.68
N LEU A 157 0.74 6.83 7.19
CA LEU A 157 1.64 7.52 8.11
C LEU A 157 1.70 6.86 9.48
N LEU A 158 0.75 5.96 9.78
CA LEU A 158 0.72 5.23 11.05
C LEU A 158 0.39 3.75 10.81
N PHE A 159 1.35 2.91 11.15
CA PHE A 159 1.19 1.46 11.32
C PHE A 159 1.31 1.17 12.80
N SER A 160 0.28 0.61 13.43
CA SER A 160 0.38 0.34 14.87
C SER A 160 1.28 -0.86 15.14
N ASP A 161 2.13 -0.72 16.18
CA ASP A 161 2.94 -1.79 16.74
C ASP A 161 3.96 -2.46 15.78
N THR A 162 4.33 -1.79 14.68
CA THR A 162 5.33 -2.26 13.73
C THR A 162 6.18 -1.11 13.19
N PHE A 163 7.24 -1.40 12.44
CA PHE A 163 7.99 -0.37 11.73
C PHE A 163 7.11 0.37 10.73
N PRO A 164 7.42 1.64 10.41
CA PRO A 164 6.78 2.36 9.31
C PRO A 164 7.17 1.76 7.96
N THR A 165 6.48 2.23 6.92
CA THR A 165 6.91 2.07 5.54
C THR A 165 7.11 3.42 4.87
N VAL A 166 8.11 3.50 4.01
CA VAL A 166 8.40 4.67 3.17
C VAL A 166 8.68 4.16 1.77
N PHE A 167 7.89 4.56 0.79
CA PHE A 167 8.02 4.05 -0.57
C PHE A 167 8.71 5.05 -1.51
N PRO A 168 10.04 4.91 -1.76
CA PRO A 168 10.77 5.79 -2.67
C PRO A 168 10.19 5.84 -4.09
N ALA A 169 9.60 4.75 -4.56
CA ALA A 169 8.94 4.67 -5.86
C ALA A 169 7.79 5.67 -5.99
N TYR A 170 7.08 5.95 -4.90
CA TYR A 170 6.03 6.96 -4.80
C TYR A 170 6.54 8.26 -4.17
N SER A 171 7.84 8.53 -4.31
CA SER A 171 8.50 9.71 -3.75
C SER A 171 8.34 9.85 -2.22
N GLY A 172 8.13 8.75 -1.52
CA GLY A 172 8.20 8.67 -0.07
C GLY A 172 9.62 8.96 0.42
N ASN A 173 9.75 9.61 1.58
CA ASN A 173 11.04 10.05 2.10
C ASN A 173 11.08 10.02 3.62
N ALA A 174 12.10 9.36 4.19
CA ALA A 174 12.22 9.16 5.62
C ALA A 174 12.39 10.47 6.42
N ASP A 175 13.10 11.47 5.89
CA ASP A 175 13.24 12.77 6.54
C ASP A 175 11.93 13.56 6.52
N GLN A 176 11.21 13.50 5.41
CA GLN A 176 9.89 14.11 5.28
C GLN A 176 8.88 13.43 6.21
N PHE A 177 8.92 12.08 6.31
CA PHE A 177 8.11 11.31 7.24
C PHE A 177 8.29 11.79 8.68
N LEU A 178 9.54 11.89 9.17
CA LEU A 178 9.82 12.40 10.52
C LEU A 178 9.28 13.82 10.74
N ALA A 179 9.50 14.70 9.76
CA ALA A 179 9.04 16.10 9.86
C ALA A 179 7.51 16.19 9.92
N THR A 180 6.82 15.36 9.12
CA THR A 180 5.36 15.29 9.08
C THR A 180 4.80 14.77 10.40
N ILE A 181 5.27 13.63 10.92
CA ILE A 181 4.80 13.07 12.19
C ILE A 181 5.04 14.06 13.34
N LYS A 182 6.22 14.68 13.42
CA LYS A 182 6.52 15.70 14.42
C LYS A 182 5.52 16.86 14.37
N LYS A 183 5.24 17.39 13.16
CA LYS A 183 4.27 18.48 12.96
C LYS A 183 2.86 18.08 13.41
N LEU A 184 2.45 16.83 13.17
CA LEU A 184 1.16 16.31 13.61
C LEU A 184 1.07 16.21 15.12
N ILE A 185 2.09 15.69 15.80
CA ILE A 185 2.18 15.66 17.27
C ILE A 185 2.03 17.06 17.89
N GLU A 186 2.65 18.08 17.26
CA GLU A 186 2.59 19.46 17.74
C GLU A 186 1.23 20.15 17.50
N LYS A 187 0.44 19.69 16.52
CA LYS A 187 -0.78 20.36 16.09
C LYS A 187 -2.08 19.67 16.49
N LEU A 188 -2.06 18.36 16.67
CA LEU A 188 -3.26 17.61 16.99
C LEU A 188 -3.67 17.82 18.44
N PRO A 189 -4.98 17.82 18.76
CA PRO A 189 -5.48 17.86 20.13
C PRO A 189 -4.96 16.66 20.96
N ALA A 190 -4.74 16.87 22.26
CA ALA A 190 -4.17 15.87 23.14
C ALA A 190 -5.08 14.63 23.36
N ASP A 191 -6.38 14.80 23.19
CA ASP A 191 -7.44 13.80 23.38
C ASP A 191 -7.93 13.17 22.07
N VAL A 192 -7.21 13.40 20.97
CA VAL A 192 -7.58 12.87 19.66
C VAL A 192 -7.44 11.33 19.59
N LYS A 193 -8.39 10.68 18.97
CA LYS A 193 -8.29 9.26 18.60
C LYS A 193 -7.68 9.13 17.21
N LEU A 194 -6.58 8.40 17.11
CA LEU A 194 -5.88 8.15 15.84
C LEU A 194 -6.27 6.79 15.28
N ILE A 195 -6.74 6.76 14.05
CA ILE A 195 -7.00 5.53 13.31
C ILE A 195 -5.84 5.33 12.34
N ALA A 196 -5.04 4.30 12.59
CA ALA A 196 -3.94 3.89 11.72
C ALA A 196 -4.49 3.36 10.39
N GLY A 197 -3.74 3.48 9.30
CA GLY A 197 -4.05 2.77 8.06
C GLY A 197 -4.08 1.27 8.28
N HIS A 198 -3.14 0.78 9.09
CA HIS A 198 -3.01 -0.63 9.45
C HIS A 198 -2.85 -0.83 10.95
N GLY A 199 -3.60 -1.81 11.48
CA GLY A 199 -3.52 -2.25 12.87
C GLY A 199 -4.56 -1.61 13.79
N ARG A 200 -4.25 -1.49 15.08
CA ARG A 200 -5.18 -0.97 16.10
C ARG A 200 -5.30 0.55 16.10
N ASP A 201 -6.34 1.03 16.74
CA ASP A 201 -6.49 2.45 17.07
C ASP A 201 -5.39 2.88 18.04
N CYS A 202 -4.95 4.12 17.87
CA CYS A 202 -3.86 4.75 18.63
C CYS A 202 -4.32 6.08 19.26
N ASP A 203 -3.46 6.62 20.09
CA ASP A 203 -3.56 7.96 20.64
C ASP A 203 -2.28 8.78 20.39
N LEU A 204 -2.19 9.96 20.97
CA LEU A 204 -1.04 10.84 20.78
C LEU A 204 0.23 10.31 21.51
N GLU A 205 0.08 9.50 22.57
CA GLU A 205 1.20 8.84 23.27
C GLU A 205 1.79 7.75 22.38
N ASP A 206 0.94 6.92 21.75
CA ASP A 206 1.35 5.93 20.75
C ASP A 206 2.11 6.60 19.59
N LEU A 207 1.57 7.72 19.05
CA LEU A 207 2.22 8.45 17.97
C LEU A 207 3.57 9.04 18.36
N ASN A 208 3.71 9.50 19.60
CA ASN A 208 4.99 9.96 20.14
C ASN A 208 6.00 8.80 20.25
N ALA A 209 5.58 7.63 20.77
CA ALA A 209 6.42 6.45 20.83
C ALA A 209 6.88 5.98 19.45
N TYR A 210 5.95 5.99 18.48
CA TYR A 210 6.22 5.67 17.06
C TYR A 210 7.23 6.65 16.45
N HIS A 211 7.06 7.95 16.68
CA HIS A 211 8.02 8.96 16.23
C HIS A 211 9.41 8.77 16.85
N GLN A 212 9.51 8.49 18.14
CA GLN A 212 10.79 8.25 18.79
C GLN A 212 11.51 7.02 18.22
N MET A 213 10.78 5.94 17.97
CA MET A 213 11.31 4.76 17.28
C MET A 213 11.82 5.14 15.88
N ALA A 214 11.02 5.83 15.08
CA ALA A 214 11.41 6.23 13.73
C ALA A 214 12.66 7.15 13.73
N VAL A 215 12.75 8.10 14.66
CA VAL A 215 13.95 8.95 14.84
C VAL A 215 15.18 8.09 15.17
N GLY A 216 15.06 7.15 16.10
CA GLY A 216 16.17 6.30 16.52
C GLY A 216 16.67 5.42 15.37
N THR A 217 15.76 4.72 14.69
CA THR A 217 16.09 3.79 13.62
C THR A 217 16.63 4.50 12.37
N ILE A 218 16.02 5.61 11.95
CA ILE A 218 16.51 6.41 10.82
C ILE A 218 17.89 6.98 11.10
N ASN A 219 18.18 7.40 12.33
CA ASN A 219 19.52 7.88 12.71
C ASN A 219 20.56 6.75 12.68
N ALA A 220 20.21 5.53 13.14
CA ALA A 220 21.10 4.38 13.05
C ALA A 220 21.43 4.03 11.58
N ILE A 221 20.42 4.05 10.71
CA ILE A 221 20.62 3.80 9.27
C ILE A 221 21.46 4.91 8.64
N LYS A 222 21.22 6.20 8.94
CA LYS A 222 22.04 7.32 8.47
C LYS A 222 23.50 7.20 8.91
N GLN A 223 23.76 6.70 10.10
CA GLN A 223 25.13 6.43 10.56
C GLN A 223 25.77 5.34 9.70
N GLY A 224 25.09 4.22 9.44
CA GLY A 224 25.58 3.18 8.52
C GLY A 224 25.86 3.72 7.11
N MET A 225 24.97 4.58 6.58
CA MET A 225 25.19 5.27 5.29
C MET A 225 26.45 6.15 5.30
N ALA A 226 26.69 6.91 6.37
CA ALA A 226 27.89 7.74 6.52
C ALA A 226 29.16 6.89 6.59
N GLU A 227 29.09 5.70 7.15
CA GLU A 227 30.15 4.68 7.17
C GLU A 227 30.25 3.92 5.84
N ARG A 228 29.39 4.22 4.85
CA ARG A 228 29.29 3.57 3.54
C ARG A 228 29.00 2.06 3.61
N LYS A 229 28.28 1.63 4.64
CA LYS A 229 27.81 0.25 4.75
C LYS A 229 26.67 0.00 3.76
N PRO A 230 26.69 -1.10 3.02
CA PRO A 230 25.50 -1.55 2.27
C PRO A 230 24.39 -1.98 3.22
N THR A 231 23.15 -1.99 2.76
CA THR A 231 21.97 -2.38 3.58
C THR A 231 22.15 -3.79 4.16
N LYS A 232 22.66 -4.73 3.37
CA LYS A 232 22.94 -6.10 3.81
C LYS A 232 23.83 -6.16 5.07
N ASP A 233 24.92 -5.40 5.09
CA ASP A 233 25.82 -5.37 6.24
C ASP A 233 25.16 -4.76 7.47
N MET A 234 24.29 -3.74 7.27
CA MET A 234 23.52 -3.12 8.36
C MET A 234 22.54 -4.11 8.98
N VAL A 235 21.90 -4.94 8.15
CA VAL A 235 20.95 -6.00 8.60
C VAL A 235 21.73 -7.12 9.29
N GLU A 236 22.84 -7.61 8.74
CA GLU A 236 23.66 -8.65 9.35
C GLU A 236 24.29 -8.20 10.70
N GLU A 237 24.62 -6.92 10.85
CA GLU A 237 25.09 -6.32 12.11
C GLU A 237 23.96 -6.03 13.11
N ASP A 238 22.69 -6.26 12.71
CA ASP A 238 21.50 -6.02 13.53
C ASP A 238 21.47 -4.62 14.16
N ILE A 239 21.67 -3.58 13.30
CA ILE A 239 21.75 -2.18 13.77
C ILE A 239 20.46 -1.69 14.41
N LEU A 240 19.35 -2.39 14.23
CA LEU A 240 18.02 -2.06 14.78
C LEU A 240 17.63 -2.91 15.99
N LYS A 241 18.50 -3.72 16.57
CA LYS A 241 18.22 -4.63 17.71
C LYS A 241 17.53 -3.98 18.89
N ASP A 242 17.79 -2.71 19.17
CA ASP A 242 17.18 -1.99 20.30
C ASP A 242 15.69 -1.65 20.02
N TRP A 243 15.23 -1.86 18.78
CA TRP A 243 13.85 -1.64 18.33
C TRP A 243 13.16 -2.92 17.87
N GLU A 244 13.69 -4.11 18.19
CA GLU A 244 13.17 -5.42 17.77
C GLU A 244 11.67 -5.60 18.07
N LYS A 245 11.15 -4.98 19.13
CA LYS A 245 9.70 -5.00 19.42
C LYS A 245 8.79 -4.43 18.32
N TRP A 246 9.36 -3.69 17.37
CA TRP A 246 8.65 -3.11 16.23
C TRP A 246 8.77 -3.97 14.98
N ASN A 247 9.59 -5.03 15.02
CA ASN A 247 9.72 -6.00 13.97
C ASN A 247 8.46 -6.86 13.86
N SER A 248 7.94 -7.04 12.67
CA SER A 248 6.74 -7.85 12.44
C SER A 248 6.92 -8.73 11.20
N ALA A 249 6.07 -9.74 11.06
CA ALA A 249 6.04 -10.57 9.85
C ALA A 249 5.69 -9.78 8.59
N ASN A 250 5.00 -8.65 8.75
CA ASN A 250 4.54 -7.83 7.63
C ASN A 250 5.55 -6.73 7.23
N ILE A 251 6.30 -6.19 8.21
CA ILE A 251 7.32 -5.16 7.99
C ILE A 251 8.52 -5.53 8.85
N SER A 252 9.50 -6.13 8.22
CA SER A 252 10.73 -6.56 8.89
C SER A 252 11.71 -5.38 9.10
N SER A 253 12.70 -5.59 9.97
CA SER A 253 13.81 -4.65 10.12
C SER A 253 14.60 -4.49 8.82
N GLU A 254 14.71 -5.55 8.00
CA GLU A 254 15.35 -5.51 6.68
C GLU A 254 14.60 -4.62 5.71
N ASP A 255 13.25 -4.75 5.65
CA ASP A 255 12.40 -3.87 4.82
C ASP A 255 12.59 -2.42 5.21
N TRP A 256 12.53 -2.13 6.51
CA TRP A 256 12.67 -0.77 7.01
C TRP A 256 14.06 -0.17 6.74
N VAL A 257 15.14 -0.93 6.97
CA VAL A 257 16.51 -0.50 6.63
C VAL A 257 16.62 -0.18 5.15
N THR A 258 16.10 -1.06 4.29
CA THR A 258 16.18 -0.90 2.84
C THR A 258 15.41 0.32 2.36
N GLN A 259 14.16 0.48 2.78
CA GLN A 259 13.30 1.60 2.39
C GLN A 259 13.88 2.95 2.83
N VAL A 260 14.35 3.06 4.07
CA VAL A 260 14.99 4.29 4.57
C VAL A 260 16.26 4.60 3.79
N TYR A 261 17.13 3.60 3.62
CA TYR A 261 18.38 3.77 2.85
C TYR A 261 18.10 4.28 1.44
N GLU A 262 17.18 3.65 0.73
CA GLU A 262 16.81 4.04 -0.64
C GLU A 262 16.19 5.44 -0.69
N SER A 263 15.30 5.77 0.25
CA SER A 263 14.65 7.09 0.31
C SER A 263 15.62 8.25 0.55
N LEU A 264 16.79 7.98 1.16
CA LEU A 264 17.81 8.96 1.49
C LEU A 264 19.00 8.96 0.51
N SER A 265 19.12 7.94 -0.35
CA SER A 265 20.30 7.74 -1.23
C SER A 265 20.31 8.54 -2.52
N GLY A 266 19.46 9.53 -2.71
CA GLY A 266 19.56 10.41 -3.88
C GLY A 266 18.27 10.70 -4.63
N GLY A 267 17.14 10.58 -3.95
CA GLY A 267 15.82 10.83 -4.50
C GLY A 267 15.19 9.59 -5.14
N PRO A 268 13.90 9.65 -5.47
CA PRO A 268 13.16 8.50 -5.96
C PRO A 268 13.74 8.05 -7.30
N LYS A 269 14.13 6.79 -7.38
CA LYS A 269 14.40 6.16 -8.66
C LYS A 269 13.09 6.09 -9.46
N LYS A 270 13.18 6.20 -10.77
CA LYS A 270 12.02 6.01 -11.64
C LYS A 270 11.55 4.57 -11.56
N SER A 271 10.24 4.35 -11.63
CA SER A 271 9.71 2.98 -11.75
C SER A 271 10.25 2.32 -13.02
N ILE A 272 10.75 1.09 -12.90
CA ILE A 272 11.12 0.28 -14.07
C ILE A 272 9.89 -0.20 -14.82
N SER A 273 8.73 -0.27 -14.15
CA SER A 273 7.48 -0.71 -14.76
C SER A 273 7.05 0.20 -15.91
N GLU A 274 7.35 1.52 -15.84
CA GLU A 274 6.96 2.50 -16.87
C GLU A 274 7.54 2.16 -18.26
N PRO A 275 8.89 2.10 -18.46
CA PRO A 275 9.45 1.76 -19.76
C PRO A 275 9.17 0.31 -20.18
N LEU A 276 9.02 -0.62 -19.24
CA LEU A 276 8.68 -2.00 -19.57
C LEU A 276 7.27 -2.11 -20.12
N THR A 277 6.30 -1.43 -19.50
CA THR A 277 4.92 -1.42 -19.98
C THR A 277 4.83 -0.87 -21.40
N GLN A 278 5.47 0.26 -21.68
CA GLN A 278 5.50 0.81 -23.02
C GLN A 278 6.04 -0.23 -24.02
N THR A 279 7.11 -0.91 -23.67
CA THR A 279 7.71 -1.93 -24.54
C THR A 279 6.81 -3.16 -24.67
N ILE A 280 6.12 -3.59 -23.61
CA ILE A 280 5.14 -4.69 -23.70
C ILE A 280 4.05 -4.36 -24.71
N MET A 281 3.50 -3.14 -24.65
CA MET A 281 2.41 -2.70 -25.53
C MET A 281 2.86 -2.52 -26.98
N GLU A 282 4.10 -2.06 -27.22
CA GLU A 282 4.60 -1.78 -28.58
C GLU A 282 5.26 -3.00 -29.24
N LYS A 283 5.96 -3.86 -28.47
CA LYS A 283 6.89 -4.88 -28.99
C LYS A 283 6.70 -6.26 -28.35
N GLY A 284 5.83 -6.36 -27.34
CA GLY A 284 5.55 -7.60 -26.62
C GLY A 284 6.50 -7.88 -25.46
N ILE A 285 6.14 -8.90 -24.68
CA ILE A 285 6.76 -9.22 -23.40
C ILE A 285 8.25 -9.60 -23.51
N HIS A 286 8.64 -10.34 -24.51
CA HIS A 286 10.04 -10.77 -24.67
C HIS A 286 10.99 -9.58 -24.84
N ALA A 287 10.57 -8.55 -25.63
CA ALA A 287 11.36 -7.34 -25.79
C ALA A 287 11.47 -6.54 -24.47
N ALA A 288 10.45 -6.55 -23.64
CA ALA A 288 10.48 -5.91 -22.32
C ALA A 288 11.43 -6.62 -21.34
N ILE A 289 11.48 -7.95 -21.37
CA ILE A 289 12.44 -8.72 -20.55
C ILE A 289 13.88 -8.40 -20.96
N GLU A 290 14.17 -8.35 -22.26
CA GLU A 290 15.49 -7.93 -22.76
C GLU A 290 15.83 -6.49 -22.31
N GLN A 291 14.85 -5.58 -22.38
CA GLN A 291 14.99 -4.21 -21.92
C GLN A 291 15.26 -4.15 -20.40
N TYR A 292 14.55 -4.94 -19.59
CA TYR A 292 14.78 -5.02 -18.15
C TYR A 292 16.27 -5.33 -17.84
N HIS A 293 16.79 -6.37 -18.44
CA HIS A 293 18.19 -6.77 -18.22
C HIS A 293 19.18 -5.71 -18.71
N ALA A 294 18.89 -5.05 -19.83
CA ALA A 294 19.73 -3.98 -20.36
C ALA A 294 19.73 -2.75 -19.44
N LEU A 295 18.57 -2.32 -18.97
CA LEU A 295 18.42 -1.19 -18.05
C LEU A 295 19.01 -1.49 -16.68
N LYS A 296 18.83 -2.70 -16.15
CA LYS A 296 19.43 -3.12 -14.87
C LYS A 296 20.95 -3.05 -14.90
N LYS A 297 21.56 -3.37 -16.06
CA LYS A 297 23.01 -3.31 -16.25
C LYS A 297 23.54 -1.89 -16.44
N THR A 298 22.77 -0.98 -17.06
CA THR A 298 23.26 0.32 -17.52
C THR A 298 22.71 1.51 -16.76
N GLN A 299 21.59 1.37 -16.07
CA GLN A 299 20.84 2.45 -15.42
C GLN A 299 20.26 2.01 -14.06
N ALA A 300 20.99 1.18 -13.30
CA ALA A 300 20.57 0.73 -11.98
C ALA A 300 20.47 1.87 -10.94
N ASP A 301 21.12 2.99 -11.19
CA ASP A 301 21.04 4.22 -10.42
C ASP A 301 19.83 5.10 -10.79
N VAL A 302 19.25 4.90 -11.97
CA VAL A 302 18.11 5.69 -12.48
C VAL A 302 16.78 5.06 -12.15
N TYR A 303 16.68 3.71 -12.29
CA TYR A 303 15.45 2.98 -12.12
C TYR A 303 15.44 2.15 -10.83
N ASN A 304 14.26 2.04 -10.22
CA ASN A 304 13.99 1.08 -9.16
C ASN A 304 13.79 -0.31 -9.79
N PHE A 305 14.61 -1.28 -9.38
CA PHE A 305 14.52 -2.67 -9.81
C PHE A 305 14.03 -3.59 -8.68
N GLY A 306 13.44 -3.02 -7.61
CA GLY A 306 12.95 -3.78 -6.47
C GLY A 306 11.89 -4.82 -6.88
N GLU A 307 11.76 -5.87 -6.08
CA GLU A 307 10.81 -6.97 -6.28
C GLU A 307 9.39 -6.48 -6.53
N TYR A 308 8.96 -5.47 -5.76
CA TYR A 308 7.64 -4.87 -5.84
C TYR A 308 7.31 -4.30 -7.23
N GLU A 309 8.30 -3.75 -7.95
CA GLU A 309 8.10 -3.16 -9.28
C GLU A 309 7.59 -4.18 -10.30
N LEU A 310 8.23 -5.36 -10.36
CA LEU A 310 7.81 -6.44 -11.24
C LEU A 310 6.51 -7.10 -10.73
N ASN A 311 6.36 -7.23 -9.41
CA ASN A 311 5.16 -7.79 -8.82
C ASN A 311 3.91 -6.99 -9.21
N MET A 312 3.98 -5.69 -9.04
CA MET A 312 2.89 -4.79 -9.41
C MET A 312 2.61 -4.75 -10.90
N LEU A 313 3.67 -4.76 -11.74
CA LEU A 313 3.49 -4.82 -13.19
C LEU A 313 2.77 -6.11 -13.60
N GLY A 314 3.14 -7.25 -13.01
CA GLY A 314 2.48 -8.53 -13.29
C GLY A 314 0.99 -8.49 -12.96
N TYR A 315 0.61 -8.02 -11.78
CA TYR A 315 -0.81 -7.87 -11.42
C TYR A 315 -1.56 -6.87 -12.31
N GLN A 316 -0.95 -5.74 -12.68
CA GLN A 316 -1.57 -4.78 -13.60
C GLN A 316 -1.87 -5.38 -14.97
N LEU A 317 -0.99 -6.24 -15.48
CA LEU A 317 -1.21 -6.98 -16.73
C LEU A 317 -2.33 -8.02 -16.56
N LEU A 318 -2.33 -8.75 -15.44
CA LEU A 318 -3.35 -9.75 -15.13
C LEU A 318 -4.76 -9.13 -15.08
N TRP A 319 -4.93 -8.00 -14.41
CA TRP A 319 -6.21 -7.29 -14.35
C TRP A 319 -6.71 -6.77 -15.70
N ARG A 320 -5.84 -6.72 -16.70
CA ARG A 320 -6.18 -6.39 -18.10
C ARG A 320 -6.38 -7.62 -18.98
N ASN A 321 -6.45 -8.80 -18.38
CA ASN A 321 -6.53 -10.08 -19.08
C ASN A 321 -5.34 -10.31 -20.05
N MET A 322 -4.18 -9.72 -19.76
CA MET A 322 -2.93 -9.94 -20.49
C MET A 322 -2.13 -11.07 -19.81
N ASN A 323 -2.77 -12.22 -19.62
CA ASN A 323 -2.30 -13.31 -18.78
C ASN A 323 -0.90 -13.81 -19.19
N GLU A 324 -0.62 -13.99 -20.47
CA GLU A 324 0.70 -14.41 -20.97
C GLU A 324 1.81 -13.44 -20.51
N ALA A 325 1.56 -12.14 -20.66
CA ALA A 325 2.53 -11.12 -20.26
C ALA A 325 2.68 -11.06 -18.72
N ALA A 326 1.59 -11.21 -17.97
CA ALA A 326 1.61 -11.25 -16.51
C ALA A 326 2.43 -12.45 -15.99
N ILE A 327 2.22 -13.64 -16.55
CA ILE A 327 2.98 -14.86 -16.23
C ILE A 327 4.48 -14.62 -16.47
N GLU A 328 4.86 -14.08 -17.61
CA GLU A 328 6.27 -13.87 -17.93
C GLU A 328 6.94 -12.79 -17.05
N VAL A 329 6.20 -11.74 -16.63
CA VAL A 329 6.70 -10.75 -15.67
C VAL A 329 6.89 -11.37 -14.29
N HIS A 330 5.92 -12.16 -13.79
CA HIS A 330 6.07 -12.84 -12.51
C HIS A 330 7.17 -13.91 -12.53
N LYS A 331 7.33 -14.64 -13.64
CA LYS A 331 8.49 -15.53 -13.84
C LYS A 331 9.82 -14.77 -13.79
N LEU A 332 9.90 -13.60 -14.43
CA LEU A 332 11.09 -12.76 -14.31
C LEU A 332 11.34 -12.39 -12.86
N ASN A 333 10.29 -12.06 -12.09
CA ASN A 333 10.40 -11.71 -10.69
C ASN A 333 10.97 -12.88 -9.85
N THR A 334 10.47 -14.11 -10.05
CA THR A 334 11.03 -15.30 -9.36
C THR A 334 12.49 -15.58 -9.73
N GLN A 335 12.91 -15.26 -10.97
CA GLN A 335 14.31 -15.42 -11.40
C GLN A 335 15.24 -14.37 -10.76
N VAL A 336 14.73 -13.17 -10.54
CA VAL A 336 15.50 -12.05 -9.98
C VAL A 336 15.58 -12.15 -8.46
N TYR A 337 14.53 -12.69 -7.82
CA TYR A 337 14.38 -12.83 -6.37
C TYR A 337 14.07 -14.29 -5.98
N PRO A 338 14.97 -15.23 -6.26
CA PRO A 338 14.70 -16.67 -6.09
C PRO A 338 14.54 -17.11 -4.62
N ASP A 339 15.00 -16.29 -3.67
CA ASP A 339 14.95 -16.57 -2.24
C ASP A 339 13.78 -15.86 -1.53
N SER A 340 12.95 -15.10 -2.26
CA SER A 340 11.72 -14.48 -1.74
C SER A 340 10.51 -15.35 -2.06
N ALA A 341 9.63 -15.53 -1.08
CA ALA A 341 8.38 -16.30 -1.23
C ALA A 341 7.33 -15.55 -2.07
N ASN A 342 7.25 -14.21 -1.90
CA ASN A 342 6.23 -13.38 -2.52
C ASN A 342 6.18 -13.45 -4.08
N PRO A 343 7.29 -13.48 -4.84
CA PRO A 343 7.24 -13.68 -6.29
C PRO A 343 6.61 -15.01 -6.73
N TYR A 344 6.83 -16.07 -5.95
CA TYR A 344 6.26 -17.39 -6.26
C TYR A 344 4.77 -17.44 -5.91
N ASP A 345 4.38 -16.82 -4.81
CA ASP A 345 2.98 -16.67 -4.44
C ASP A 345 2.20 -15.90 -5.52
N SER A 346 2.72 -14.75 -5.95
CA SER A 346 2.13 -13.94 -7.02
C SER A 346 2.09 -14.64 -8.39
N LEU A 347 3.09 -15.48 -8.67
CA LEU A 347 3.06 -16.34 -9.85
C LEU A 347 1.98 -17.41 -9.74
N GLY A 348 1.77 -17.97 -8.54
CA GLY A 348 0.67 -18.89 -8.23
C GLY A 348 -0.69 -18.26 -8.50
N ASP A 349 -0.94 -17.06 -7.99
CA ASP A 349 -2.16 -16.28 -8.24
C ASP A 349 -2.40 -16.06 -9.75
N THR A 350 -1.33 -15.76 -10.47
CA THR A 350 -1.42 -15.50 -11.92
C THR A 350 -1.75 -16.75 -12.70
N TYR A 351 -1.16 -17.88 -12.35
CA TYR A 351 -1.50 -19.17 -12.96
C TYR A 351 -2.92 -19.62 -12.60
N GLU A 352 -3.35 -19.44 -11.34
CA GLU A 352 -4.72 -19.74 -10.92
C GLU A 352 -5.74 -18.92 -11.72
N ALA A 353 -5.51 -17.62 -11.86
CA ALA A 353 -6.35 -16.73 -12.67
C ALA A 353 -6.32 -17.05 -14.18
N SER A 354 -5.27 -17.74 -14.63
CA SER A 354 -5.12 -18.18 -16.02
C SER A 354 -5.62 -19.62 -16.24
N GLU A 355 -6.25 -20.24 -15.22
CA GLU A 355 -6.75 -21.62 -15.24
C GLU A 355 -5.65 -22.69 -15.41
N GLU A 356 -4.38 -22.34 -15.14
CA GLU A 356 -3.21 -23.23 -15.20
C GLU A 356 -2.96 -23.88 -13.81
N VAL A 357 -3.92 -24.68 -13.35
CA VAL A 357 -4.03 -25.17 -11.96
C VAL A 357 -2.78 -25.89 -11.47
N GLU A 358 -2.16 -26.78 -12.26
CA GLU A 358 -0.96 -27.51 -11.87
C GLU A 358 0.22 -26.58 -11.60
N LEU A 359 0.41 -25.56 -12.43
CA LEU A 359 1.49 -24.57 -12.28
C LEU A 359 1.22 -23.61 -11.11
N ALA A 360 -0.05 -23.30 -10.84
CA ALA A 360 -0.44 -22.52 -9.66
C ALA A 360 -0.04 -23.27 -8.38
N ILE A 361 -0.37 -24.56 -8.30
CA ILE A 361 -0.02 -25.43 -7.17
C ILE A 361 1.50 -25.46 -6.97
N GLU A 362 2.28 -25.74 -8.03
CA GLU A 362 3.74 -25.78 -7.95
C GLU A 362 4.32 -24.46 -7.45
N SER A 363 3.75 -23.33 -7.86
CA SER A 363 4.20 -22.01 -7.47
C SER A 363 3.91 -21.71 -6.00
N TYR A 364 2.68 -22.00 -5.52
CA TYR A 364 2.33 -21.87 -4.10
C TYR A 364 3.14 -22.82 -3.20
N GLU A 365 3.36 -24.08 -3.62
CA GLU A 365 4.22 -24.99 -2.89
C GLU A 365 5.64 -24.45 -2.77
N ARG A 366 6.16 -23.86 -3.84
CA ARG A 366 7.48 -23.22 -3.82
C ARG A 366 7.54 -22.01 -2.91
N ALA A 367 6.49 -21.17 -2.86
CA ALA A 367 6.40 -20.07 -1.91
C ALA A 367 6.48 -20.59 -0.46
N LEU A 368 5.73 -21.64 -0.12
CA LEU A 368 5.73 -22.25 1.22
C LEU A 368 7.01 -23.03 1.57
N GLU A 369 7.79 -23.47 0.60
CA GLU A 369 9.14 -24.01 0.86
C GLU A 369 10.10 -22.92 1.35
N ILE A 370 9.92 -21.68 0.88
CA ILE A 370 10.74 -20.53 1.27
C ILE A 370 10.23 -19.93 2.57
N ASP A 371 8.93 -19.68 2.65
CA ASP A 371 8.25 -19.18 3.85
C ASP A 371 6.96 -19.99 4.10
N PRO A 372 6.97 -20.88 5.11
CA PRO A 372 5.81 -21.73 5.43
C PRO A 372 4.57 -20.98 5.94
N GLU A 373 4.70 -19.69 6.21
CA GLU A 373 3.65 -18.86 6.81
C GLU A 373 2.96 -17.92 5.81
N VAL A 374 3.22 -18.02 4.49
CA VAL A 374 2.56 -17.21 3.45
C VAL A 374 1.05 -17.52 3.39
N PRO A 375 0.17 -16.63 3.87
CA PRO A 375 -1.24 -16.96 4.01
C PRO A 375 -1.95 -17.18 2.67
N SER A 376 -1.63 -16.36 1.65
CA SER A 376 -2.19 -16.46 0.30
C SER A 376 -1.87 -17.78 -0.38
N ALA A 377 -0.63 -18.26 -0.29
CA ALA A 377 -0.22 -19.56 -0.80
C ALA A 377 -0.95 -20.71 -0.09
N ILE A 378 -1.11 -20.62 1.25
CA ILE A 378 -1.88 -21.61 2.02
C ILE A 378 -3.34 -21.65 1.54
N GLU A 379 -3.99 -20.51 1.41
CA GLU A 379 -5.38 -20.44 0.95
C GLU A 379 -5.53 -20.85 -0.52
N GLY A 380 -4.56 -20.51 -1.38
CA GLY A 380 -4.51 -20.98 -2.77
C GLY A 380 -4.47 -22.51 -2.85
N LEU A 381 -3.59 -23.14 -2.09
CA LEU A 381 -3.51 -24.60 -2.05
C LEU A 381 -4.76 -25.25 -1.46
N LYS A 382 -5.40 -24.69 -0.43
CA LYS A 382 -6.69 -25.17 0.08
C LYS A 382 -7.78 -25.13 -0.98
N ARG A 383 -7.83 -24.09 -1.80
CA ARG A 383 -8.80 -24.00 -2.91
C ARG A 383 -8.53 -25.03 -4.00
N LEU A 384 -7.26 -25.24 -4.36
CA LEU A 384 -6.86 -26.07 -5.50
C LEU A 384 -6.67 -27.55 -5.14
N LYS A 385 -6.36 -27.88 -3.88
CA LYS A 385 -6.16 -29.23 -3.34
C LYS A 385 -6.98 -29.46 -2.06
N PRO A 386 -8.31 -29.31 -2.05
CA PRO A 386 -9.12 -29.44 -0.83
C PRO A 386 -8.94 -30.80 -0.14
N GLU A 387 -8.72 -31.86 -0.89
CA GLU A 387 -8.51 -33.23 -0.37
C GLU A 387 -7.21 -33.44 0.45
N VAL A 388 -6.29 -32.50 0.43
CA VAL A 388 -5.01 -32.56 1.16
C VAL A 388 -5.05 -31.71 2.43
N TYR A 389 -5.89 -30.68 2.46
CA TYR A 389 -5.94 -29.66 3.50
C TYR A 389 -7.24 -29.68 4.35
N ASP A 390 -8.20 -30.60 4.05
CA ASP A 390 -9.33 -30.97 4.89
C ASP A 390 -8.91 -32.07 5.90
#